data_07819d2a23d84afdc699ed7eb6dba7a5
#
_entry.id   07819d2a23d84afdc699ed7eb6dba7a5
#
_cell.length_a   1.000
_cell.length_b   1.000
_cell.length_c   1.000
_cell.angle_alpha   90.00
_cell.angle_beta   90.00
_cell.angle_gamma   90.00
#
_symmetry.space_group_name_H-M   'P 1'
#
loop_
_entity.id
_entity.type
_entity.pdbx_description
1 polymer ?
#
loop_
_entity_poly.entity_id
_entity_poly.type
_entity_poly.pdbx_seq_one_letter_code
_entity_poly.pdbx_strand_id
1 'polypeptide(L)'
;MSVNDVIMDAMIENNVGFVTTVPCKQLAGVIEKIEQSGKMIHVPSNREDEGMGLCAGAFMGGRRPAIIMQNTAIGVTINSLATLIQYYRIPLPMLISYRGEIGEPVACQVEMAVHTKALLDQLCIPTYHFHKEEDADELPAILNHAYMAPVSYTHLRAHETCVH
;
A
#
# COMPACT_ATOMS: atom_id res chain seq x y z
N MET A 1 15.71 -13.85 -3.24
CA MET A 1 15.50 -12.61 -2.46
C MET A 1 14.05 -12.66 -1.97
N SER A 2 13.77 -12.38 -0.71
CA SER A 2 12.38 -12.44 -0.26
C SER A 2 11.56 -11.29 -0.85
N VAL A 3 10.23 -11.46 -0.98
CA VAL A 3 9.34 -10.37 -1.43
C VAL A 3 9.50 -9.11 -0.57
N ASN A 4 9.75 -9.28 0.74
CA ASN A 4 9.99 -8.15 1.63
C ASN A 4 11.29 -7.38 1.28
N ASP A 5 12.31 -8.07 0.77
CA ASP A 5 13.55 -7.43 0.29
C ASP A 5 13.26 -6.64 -0.98
N VAL A 6 12.55 -7.23 -1.95
CA VAL A 6 12.16 -6.56 -3.19
C VAL A 6 11.35 -5.29 -2.92
N ILE A 7 10.37 -5.37 -2.02
CA ILE A 7 9.57 -4.19 -1.64
C ILE A 7 10.45 -3.10 -1.02
N MET A 8 11.35 -3.49 -0.11
CA MET A 8 12.23 -2.54 0.56
C MET A 8 13.19 -1.88 -0.42
N ASP A 9 13.80 -2.65 -1.31
CA ASP A 9 14.72 -2.15 -2.32
C ASP A 9 14.00 -1.23 -3.31
N ALA A 10 12.81 -1.60 -3.77
CA ALA A 10 11.98 -0.76 -4.64
C ALA A 10 11.64 0.60 -4.00
N MET A 11 11.33 0.61 -2.69
CA MET A 11 11.09 1.87 -1.96
C MET A 11 12.35 2.74 -1.88
N ILE A 12 13.51 2.13 -1.62
CA ILE A 12 14.80 2.85 -1.54
C ILE A 12 15.17 3.43 -2.91
N GLU A 13 15.09 2.64 -3.97
CA GLU A 13 15.39 3.07 -5.35
C GLU A 13 14.51 4.24 -5.79
N ASN A 14 13.25 4.25 -5.36
CA ASN A 14 12.31 5.32 -5.66
C ASN A 14 12.35 6.50 -4.69
N ASN A 15 13.34 6.55 -3.79
CA ASN A 15 13.52 7.62 -2.81
C ASN A 15 12.27 7.85 -1.95
N VAL A 16 11.59 6.78 -1.53
CA VAL A 16 10.51 6.87 -0.55
C VAL A 16 11.09 7.40 0.76
N GLY A 17 10.68 8.59 1.16
CA GLY A 17 11.22 9.26 2.34
C GLY A 17 10.30 9.22 3.56
N PHE A 18 9.06 8.79 3.37
CA PHE A 18 8.06 8.69 4.43
C PHE A 18 7.15 7.50 4.21
N VAL A 19 6.94 6.69 5.23
CA VAL A 19 6.01 5.55 5.20
C VAL A 19 5.11 5.62 6.42
N THR A 20 3.80 5.50 6.19
CA THR A 20 2.85 5.23 7.26
C THR A 20 2.28 3.82 7.13
N THR A 21 1.99 3.20 8.25
CA THR A 21 1.47 1.83 8.26
C THR A 21 0.31 1.70 9.22
N VAL A 22 -0.71 0.93 8.82
CA VAL A 22 -1.62 0.32 9.77
C VAL A 22 -1.23 -1.15 9.87
N PRO A 23 -0.85 -1.66 11.05
CA PRO A 23 -0.25 -2.97 11.20
C PRO A 23 -1.10 -4.09 10.61
N CYS A 24 -0.47 -4.94 9.81
CA CYS A 24 -1.09 -6.11 9.21
C CYS A 24 -0.11 -7.29 9.27
N LYS A 25 -0.59 -8.46 9.68
CA LYS A 25 0.25 -9.67 9.84
C LYS A 25 0.99 -10.05 8.55
N GLN A 26 0.34 -9.96 7.40
CA GLN A 26 0.93 -10.32 6.11
C GLN A 26 2.06 -9.39 5.66
N LEU A 27 2.06 -8.15 6.14
CA LEU A 27 3.06 -7.14 5.82
C LEU A 27 4.04 -6.88 6.98
N ALA A 28 3.96 -7.68 8.05
CA ALA A 28 4.82 -7.50 9.23
C ALA A 28 6.32 -7.52 8.87
N GLY A 29 6.73 -8.42 7.98
CA GLY A 29 8.15 -8.53 7.59
C GLY A 29 8.69 -7.31 6.84
N VAL A 30 7.89 -6.65 6.00
CA VAL A 30 8.32 -5.40 5.35
C VAL A 30 8.28 -4.22 6.33
N ILE A 31 7.29 -4.18 7.22
CA ILE A 31 7.20 -3.14 8.25
C ILE A 31 8.43 -3.20 9.17
N GLU A 32 8.80 -4.39 9.63
CA GLU A 32 10.01 -4.58 10.44
C GLU A 32 11.29 -4.11 9.73
N LYS A 33 11.43 -4.42 8.43
CA LYS A 33 12.57 -3.95 7.64
C LYS A 33 12.61 -2.43 7.52
N ILE A 34 11.46 -1.79 7.34
CA ILE A 34 11.35 -0.32 7.30
C ILE A 34 11.81 0.29 8.63
N GLU A 35 11.33 -0.24 9.75
CA GLU A 35 11.70 0.22 11.10
C GLU A 35 13.20 0.09 11.37
N GLN A 36 13.79 -1.03 10.98
CA GLN A 36 15.21 -1.31 11.21
C GLN A 36 16.13 -0.55 10.26
N SER A 37 15.65 -0.14 9.09
CA SER A 37 16.51 0.45 8.05
C SER A 37 17.04 1.84 8.37
N GLY A 38 16.26 2.65 9.08
CA GLY A 38 16.53 4.08 9.28
C GLY A 38 16.61 4.94 8.00
N LYS A 39 16.26 4.37 6.83
CA LYS A 39 16.36 5.05 5.53
C LYS A 39 15.16 5.94 5.21
N MET A 40 14.03 5.72 5.86
CA MET A 40 12.82 6.50 5.68
C MET A 40 12.16 6.78 7.04
N ILE A 41 11.41 7.86 7.13
CA ILE A 41 10.62 8.17 8.33
C ILE A 41 9.43 7.21 8.35
N HIS A 42 9.32 6.41 9.40
CA HIS A 42 8.19 5.52 9.62
C HIS A 42 7.30 6.05 10.74
N VAL A 43 6.01 6.22 10.46
CA VAL A 43 5.01 6.67 11.43
C VAL A 43 3.81 5.73 11.37
N PRO A 44 3.66 4.82 12.34
CA PRO A 44 2.44 4.02 12.45
C PRO A 44 1.22 4.91 12.69
N SER A 45 0.11 4.62 12.03
CA SER A 45 -1.17 5.28 12.27
C SER A 45 -2.19 4.30 12.87
N ASN A 46 -3.16 4.86 13.60
CA ASN A 46 -4.22 4.06 14.21
C ASN A 46 -5.33 3.72 13.19
N ARG A 47 -5.45 4.55 12.15
CA ARG A 47 -6.47 4.43 11.11
C ARG A 47 -5.88 4.79 9.76
N GLU A 48 -6.40 4.19 8.72
CA GLU A 48 -5.89 4.38 7.36
C GLU A 48 -6.22 5.76 6.79
N ASP A 49 -7.36 6.34 7.15
CA ASP A 49 -7.72 7.72 6.78
C ASP A 49 -6.80 8.76 7.45
N GLU A 50 -6.36 8.54 8.70
CA GLU A 50 -5.30 9.30 9.35
C GLU A 50 -3.99 9.16 8.56
N GLY A 51 -3.63 7.92 8.18
CA GLY A 51 -2.45 7.64 7.37
C GLY A 51 -2.44 8.40 6.04
N MET A 52 -3.59 8.55 5.38
CA MET A 52 -3.71 9.39 4.18
C MET A 52 -3.35 10.85 4.46
N GLY A 53 -3.79 11.40 5.59
CA GLY A 53 -3.45 12.76 6.02
C GLY A 53 -1.96 12.92 6.29
N LEU A 54 -1.33 11.95 6.97
CA LEU A 54 0.12 11.93 7.22
C LEU A 54 0.91 11.91 5.92
N CYS A 55 0.52 11.06 4.95
CA CYS A 55 1.13 11.00 3.64
C CYS A 55 1.00 12.32 2.87
N ALA A 56 -0.17 12.94 2.90
CA ALA A 56 -0.39 14.24 2.28
C ALA A 56 0.53 15.32 2.88
N GLY A 57 0.63 15.37 4.21
CA GLY A 57 1.55 16.28 4.90
C GLY A 57 3.01 16.04 4.56
N ALA A 58 3.44 14.78 4.50
CA ALA A 58 4.79 14.42 4.10
C ALA A 58 5.12 14.85 2.66
N PHE A 59 4.17 14.66 1.73
CA PHE A 59 4.31 15.10 0.35
C PHE A 59 4.42 16.63 0.25
N MET A 60 3.57 17.37 0.94
CA MET A 60 3.64 18.83 1.01
C MET A 60 4.95 19.32 1.64
N GLY A 61 5.53 18.53 2.54
CA GLY A 61 6.86 18.73 3.12
C GLY A 61 8.03 18.30 2.22
N GLY A 62 7.77 17.92 0.95
CA GLY A 62 8.79 17.56 -0.03
C GLY A 62 9.32 16.14 0.06
N ARG A 63 8.62 15.21 0.74
CA ARG A 63 8.98 13.80 0.85
C ARG A 63 8.05 12.94 0.00
N ARG A 64 8.59 11.92 -0.66
CA ARG A 64 7.79 10.90 -1.33
C ARG A 64 7.14 9.98 -0.29
N PRO A 65 5.80 9.96 -0.15
CA PRO A 65 5.12 9.13 0.82
C PRO A 65 4.74 7.77 0.24
N ALA A 66 4.59 6.76 1.11
CA ALA A 66 3.88 5.52 0.83
C ALA A 66 3.03 5.12 2.04
N ILE A 67 1.96 4.36 1.80
CA ILE A 67 1.14 3.79 2.86
C ILE A 67 1.08 2.27 2.73
N ILE A 68 1.15 1.59 3.87
CA ILE A 68 1.06 0.13 3.99
C ILE A 68 -0.16 -0.21 4.83
N MET A 69 -1.09 -0.97 4.27
CA MET A 69 -2.35 -1.30 4.93
C MET A 69 -2.96 -2.59 4.39
N GLN A 70 -4.13 -3.00 4.86
CA GLN A 70 -4.88 -4.09 4.25
C GLN A 70 -6.10 -3.58 3.44
N ASN A 71 -6.59 -4.39 2.51
CA ASN A 71 -7.69 -4.02 1.61
C ASN A 71 -9.01 -3.71 2.34
N THR A 72 -9.24 -4.28 3.52
CA THR A 72 -10.45 -3.98 4.32
C THR A 72 -10.54 -2.52 4.73
N ALA A 73 -9.42 -1.80 4.68
CA ALA A 73 -9.33 -0.38 4.95
C ALA A 73 -9.82 0.53 3.81
N ILE A 74 -9.97 0.01 2.60
CA ILE A 74 -10.37 0.86 1.45
C ILE A 74 -11.68 1.58 1.74
N GLY A 75 -12.64 0.93 2.41
CA GLY A 75 -13.91 1.56 2.75
C GLY A 75 -13.79 2.84 3.57
N VAL A 76 -12.87 2.90 4.54
CA VAL A 76 -12.69 4.08 5.40
C VAL A 76 -11.83 5.15 4.71
N THR A 77 -11.06 4.81 3.69
CA THR A 77 -10.18 5.75 2.99
C THR A 77 -10.81 6.45 1.78
N ILE A 78 -12.00 6.03 1.33
CA ILE A 78 -12.66 6.56 0.13
C ILE A 78 -12.73 8.09 0.14
N ASN A 79 -13.19 8.68 1.24
CA ASN A 79 -13.30 10.13 1.34
C ASN A 79 -11.94 10.81 1.24
N SER A 80 -10.94 10.33 1.98
CA SER A 80 -9.58 10.90 1.96
C SER A 80 -8.91 10.72 0.60
N LEU A 81 -9.14 9.60 -0.08
CA LEU A 81 -8.65 9.36 -1.43
C LEU A 81 -9.23 10.38 -2.40
N ALA A 82 -10.55 10.59 -2.40
CA ALA A 82 -11.21 11.48 -3.34
C ALA A 82 -10.95 12.97 -3.04
N THR A 83 -11.11 13.39 -1.77
CA THR A 83 -11.13 14.82 -1.41
C THR A 83 -9.76 15.38 -1.03
N LEU A 84 -8.79 14.53 -0.71
CA LEU A 84 -7.44 14.94 -0.36
C LEU A 84 -6.42 14.45 -1.40
N ILE A 85 -6.26 13.14 -1.53
CA ILE A 85 -5.17 12.58 -2.34
C ILE A 85 -5.36 12.91 -3.82
N GLN A 86 -6.52 12.58 -4.40
CA GLN A 86 -6.79 12.84 -5.82
C GLN A 86 -6.99 14.33 -6.11
N TYR A 87 -7.72 15.03 -5.25
CA TYR A 87 -8.00 16.46 -5.44
C TYR A 87 -6.71 17.28 -5.52
N TYR A 88 -5.75 17.02 -4.62
CA TYR A 88 -4.46 17.70 -4.62
C TYR A 88 -3.40 16.99 -5.50
N ARG A 89 -3.78 15.93 -6.23
CA ARG A 89 -2.89 15.15 -7.10
C ARG A 89 -1.62 14.67 -6.38
N ILE A 90 -1.79 14.16 -5.17
CA ILE A 90 -0.69 13.63 -4.37
C ILE A 90 -0.34 12.23 -4.89
N PRO A 91 0.88 12.00 -5.37
CA PRO A 91 1.32 10.67 -5.76
C PRO A 91 1.48 9.81 -4.52
N LEU A 92 0.59 8.85 -4.32
CA LEU A 92 0.57 7.99 -3.15
C LEU A 92 0.51 6.52 -3.55
N PRO A 93 1.63 5.82 -3.62
CA PRO A 93 1.64 4.36 -3.67
C PRO A 93 1.05 3.75 -2.40
N MET A 94 0.14 2.80 -2.58
CA MET A 94 -0.50 2.06 -1.50
C MET A 94 -0.11 0.59 -1.61
N LEU A 95 0.70 0.08 -0.69
CA LEU A 95 1.00 -1.34 -0.59
C LEU A 95 -0.07 -2.01 0.28
N ILE A 96 -0.87 -2.85 -0.34
CA ILE A 96 -2.06 -3.41 0.30
C ILE A 96 -1.95 -4.93 0.36
N SER A 97 -2.08 -5.51 1.58
CA SER A 97 -2.33 -6.94 1.70
C SER A 97 -3.77 -7.24 1.30
N TYR A 98 -3.95 -8.12 0.32
CA TYR A 98 -5.28 -8.51 -0.13
C TYR A 98 -5.79 -9.68 0.72
N ARG A 99 -6.83 -9.41 1.51
CA ARG A 99 -7.50 -10.35 2.39
C ARG A 99 -8.83 -10.76 1.77
N GLY A 100 -9.32 -11.94 2.14
CA GLY A 100 -10.64 -12.43 1.74
C GLY A 100 -10.67 -13.31 0.51
N GLU A 101 -9.51 -13.78 0.04
CA GLU A 101 -9.41 -14.83 -0.99
C GLU A 101 -9.72 -16.23 -0.43
N ILE A 102 -9.76 -17.22 -1.32
CA ILE A 102 -10.02 -18.63 -0.94
C ILE A 102 -9.00 -19.05 0.13
N GLY A 103 -9.51 -19.54 1.27
CA GLY A 103 -8.69 -19.92 2.41
C GLY A 103 -8.52 -18.82 3.48
N GLU A 104 -9.18 -17.67 3.32
CA GLU A 104 -9.19 -16.63 4.35
C GLU A 104 -9.87 -17.14 5.65
N PRO A 105 -9.14 -17.20 6.79
CA PRO A 105 -9.71 -17.72 8.03
C PRO A 105 -10.67 -16.75 8.73
N VAL A 106 -10.67 -15.48 8.33
CA VAL A 106 -11.45 -14.42 8.98
C VAL A 106 -12.61 -14.02 8.07
N ALA A 107 -13.79 -14.57 8.34
CA ALA A 107 -14.96 -14.45 7.48
C ALA A 107 -15.36 -12.99 7.15
N CYS A 108 -15.24 -12.05 8.09
CA CYS A 108 -15.58 -10.65 7.84
C CYS A 108 -14.68 -9.96 6.79
N GLN A 109 -13.53 -10.53 6.48
CA GLN A 109 -12.62 -9.97 5.46
C GLN A 109 -13.02 -10.38 4.04
N VAL A 110 -13.77 -11.47 3.89
CA VAL A 110 -14.28 -11.95 2.60
C VAL A 110 -15.22 -10.93 1.95
N GLU A 111 -16.12 -10.36 2.74
CA GLU A 111 -17.09 -9.36 2.24
C GLU A 111 -16.38 -8.13 1.67
N MET A 112 -15.36 -7.61 2.34
CA MET A 112 -14.64 -6.44 1.85
C MET A 112 -13.77 -6.73 0.62
N ALA A 113 -13.29 -7.96 0.47
CA ALA A 113 -12.53 -8.39 -0.71
C ALA A 113 -13.35 -8.24 -1.99
N VAL A 114 -14.64 -8.64 -1.94
CA VAL A 114 -15.56 -8.54 -3.08
C VAL A 114 -15.70 -7.09 -3.56
N HIS A 115 -15.64 -6.13 -2.66
CA HIS A 115 -15.84 -4.72 -2.98
C HIS A 115 -14.55 -3.96 -3.31
N THR A 116 -13.40 -4.44 -2.84
CA THR A 116 -12.12 -3.72 -2.92
C THR A 116 -11.81 -3.26 -4.34
N LYS A 117 -11.81 -4.18 -5.31
CA LYS A 117 -11.48 -3.84 -6.70
C LYS A 117 -12.47 -2.84 -7.29
N ALA A 118 -13.77 -3.07 -7.09
CA ALA A 118 -14.82 -2.19 -7.61
C ALA A 118 -14.70 -0.76 -7.07
N LEU A 119 -14.36 -0.59 -5.79
CA LEU A 119 -14.15 0.72 -5.17
C LEU A 119 -12.93 1.43 -5.75
N LEU A 120 -11.82 0.73 -5.95
CA LEU A 120 -10.61 1.30 -6.55
C LEU A 120 -10.83 1.66 -8.02
N ASP A 121 -11.54 0.82 -8.79
CA ASP A 121 -11.92 1.10 -10.18
C ASP A 121 -12.81 2.35 -10.28
N GLN A 122 -13.79 2.51 -9.38
CA GLN A 122 -14.65 3.70 -9.33
C GLN A 122 -13.88 4.98 -9.02
N LEU A 123 -12.82 4.89 -8.23
CA LEU A 123 -11.91 5.99 -7.96
C LEU A 123 -10.84 6.18 -9.06
N CYS A 124 -10.89 5.38 -10.13
CA CYS A 124 -9.89 5.38 -11.20
C CYS A 124 -8.46 5.19 -10.68
N ILE A 125 -8.28 4.37 -9.64
CA ILE A 125 -6.98 4.06 -9.07
C ILE A 125 -6.44 2.79 -9.72
N PRO A 126 -5.34 2.85 -10.51
CA PRO A 126 -4.73 1.69 -11.11
C PRO A 126 -4.28 0.68 -10.04
N THR A 127 -4.53 -0.59 -10.29
CA THR A 127 -4.20 -1.68 -9.36
C THR A 127 -3.32 -2.72 -10.03
N TYR A 128 -2.32 -3.20 -9.29
CA TYR A 128 -1.41 -4.26 -9.71
C TYR A 128 -1.46 -5.37 -8.66
N HIS A 129 -1.56 -6.61 -9.13
CA HIS A 129 -1.65 -7.77 -8.25
C HIS A 129 -0.35 -8.58 -8.31
N PHE A 130 0.19 -8.90 -7.16
CA PHE A 130 1.34 -9.79 -7.02
C PHE A 130 0.88 -11.07 -6.32
N HIS A 131 0.90 -12.18 -7.05
CA HIS A 131 0.56 -13.50 -6.52
C HIS A 131 1.80 -14.31 -6.18
N LYS A 132 2.93 -14.01 -6.84
CA LYS A 132 4.19 -14.73 -6.67
C LYS A 132 5.34 -13.75 -6.44
N GLU A 133 6.45 -14.27 -5.92
CA GLU A 133 7.68 -13.46 -5.73
C GLU A 133 8.19 -12.84 -7.03
N GLU A 134 8.07 -13.59 -8.15
CA GLU A 134 8.48 -13.14 -9.48
C GLU A 134 7.71 -11.92 -9.98
N ASP A 135 6.44 -11.79 -9.58
CA ASP A 135 5.60 -10.65 -9.97
C ASP A 135 6.10 -9.34 -9.33
N ALA A 136 6.86 -9.43 -8.24
CA ALA A 136 7.36 -8.26 -7.52
C ALA A 136 8.54 -7.57 -8.24
N ASP A 137 9.16 -8.20 -9.25
CA ASP A 137 10.28 -7.62 -10.00
C ASP A 137 9.87 -6.33 -10.75
N GLU A 138 8.58 -6.16 -11.06
CA GLU A 138 8.05 -4.95 -11.68
C GLU A 138 7.82 -3.79 -10.69
N LEU A 139 7.86 -4.05 -9.39
CA LEU A 139 7.51 -3.08 -8.36
C LEU A 139 8.33 -1.78 -8.42
N PRO A 140 9.66 -1.78 -8.67
CA PRO A 140 10.42 -0.54 -8.81
C PRO A 140 9.89 0.35 -9.93
N ALA A 141 9.56 -0.23 -11.09
CA ALA A 141 9.02 0.51 -12.23
C ALA A 141 7.62 1.06 -11.95
N ILE A 142 6.78 0.29 -11.27
CA ILE A 142 5.43 0.69 -10.88
C ILE A 142 5.48 1.84 -9.87
N LEU A 143 6.35 1.78 -8.86
CA LEU A 143 6.56 2.87 -7.91
C LEU A 143 7.06 4.14 -8.60
N ASN A 144 8.02 4.01 -9.50
CA ASN A 144 8.50 5.14 -10.29
C ASN A 144 7.37 5.79 -11.08
N HIS A 145 6.55 4.98 -11.77
CA HIS A 145 5.41 5.48 -12.53
C HIS A 145 4.38 6.18 -11.61
N ALA A 146 4.13 5.65 -10.41
CA ALA A 146 3.23 6.26 -9.44
C ALA A 146 3.68 7.68 -9.03
N TYR A 147 4.99 7.92 -8.91
CA TYR A 147 5.51 9.24 -8.56
C TYR A 147 5.66 10.19 -9.75
N MET A 148 5.78 9.66 -10.96
CA MET A 148 5.87 10.49 -12.18
C MET A 148 4.50 10.90 -12.71
N ALA A 149 3.49 10.04 -12.58
CA ALA A 149 2.11 10.35 -12.90
C ALA A 149 1.41 10.90 -11.65
N PRO A 150 0.72 12.04 -11.70
CA PRO A 150 0.05 12.62 -10.52
C PRO A 150 -1.26 11.88 -10.20
N VAL A 151 -1.16 10.58 -9.95
CA VAL A 151 -2.27 9.68 -9.62
C VAL A 151 -1.84 8.73 -8.50
N SER A 152 -2.79 8.32 -7.67
CA SER A 152 -2.55 7.29 -6.67
C SER A 152 -2.51 5.92 -7.33
N TYR A 153 -1.64 5.05 -6.86
CA TYR A 153 -1.49 3.67 -7.34
C TYR A 153 -1.65 2.71 -6.17
N THR A 154 -2.29 1.59 -6.44
CA THR A 154 -2.47 0.52 -5.45
C THR A 154 -1.78 -0.74 -5.91
N HIS A 155 -1.01 -1.35 -5.01
CA HIS A 155 -0.44 -2.69 -5.18
C HIS A 155 -1.17 -3.64 -4.25
N LEU A 156 -1.80 -4.65 -4.83
CA LEU A 156 -2.50 -5.69 -4.09
C LEU A 156 -1.61 -6.93 -4.07
N ARG A 157 -1.20 -7.33 -2.88
CA ARG A 157 -0.55 -8.62 -2.65
C ARG A 157 -1.61 -9.61 -2.20
N ALA A 158 -1.88 -10.63 -3.02
CA ALA A 158 -2.68 -11.77 -2.60
C ALA A 158 -1.90 -12.61 -1.58
N HIS A 159 -2.62 -13.23 -0.67
CA HIS A 159 -2.06 -14.12 0.33
C HIS A 159 -1.63 -15.43 -0.35
N GLU A 160 -0.36 -15.82 -0.23
CA GLU A 160 -0.02 -17.23 -0.42
C GLU A 160 -0.67 -18.02 0.73
N THR A 161 -1.60 -18.88 0.38
CA THR A 161 -2.13 -19.88 1.32
C THR A 161 -0.97 -20.80 1.71
N CYS A 162 -0.39 -20.57 2.89
CA CYS A 162 0.39 -21.60 3.53
C CYS A 162 -0.55 -22.77 3.87
N VAL A 163 -0.63 -23.73 2.98
CA VAL A 163 -1.18 -25.04 3.29
C VAL A 163 -0.13 -25.75 4.12
N HIS A 164 -0.35 -25.85 5.42
CA HIS A 164 0.33 -26.78 6.32
C HIS A 164 -0.55 -27.96 6.59
#